data_77d0f7873ca656b7fcf4bd040b3bd368
#
_entry.id   77d0f7873ca656b7fcf4bd040b3bd368
#
_cell.length_a   1.000
_cell.length_b   1.000
_cell.length_c   1.000
_cell.angle_alpha   90.00
_cell.angle_beta   90.00
_cell.angle_gamma   90.00
#
_symmetry.space_group_name_H-M   'P 1'
#
loop_
_entity.id
_entity.type
_entity.pdbx_description
1 polymer ?
#
loop_
_entity_poly.entity_id
_entity_poly.type
_entity_poly.pdbx_seq_one_letter_code
_entity_poly.pdbx_strand_id
1 'polypeptide(L)'
;MPFDEDFAEYQRCLIASSVADTYDEAIQEWEVIDLEYHPDKDLISFSNRVRSHTGCTIRNLNTKITLGPFSQSGLKKLGNKDFKQQAALIARLFNFKRDFNRGQRVALNREYFSLYGLELALKQKFLTEDEYEIAERLFCKNADHWTDVEHKLHFELLEMHILPFIKAFLKERKAKLKDSIPFSETKIETST
;
A
#
# COMPACT_ATOMS: atom_id res chain seq x y z
N MET A 1 -21.76 -12.44 16.99
CA MET A 1 -20.87 -11.78 17.96
C MET A 1 -20.94 -10.28 17.77
N PRO A 2 -20.93 -9.45 18.82
CA PRO A 2 -20.84 -8.02 18.66
C PRO A 2 -19.50 -7.63 18.04
N PHE A 3 -19.51 -6.73 17.04
CA PHE A 3 -18.35 -6.34 16.24
C PHE A 3 -17.21 -5.70 17.03
N ASP A 4 -17.48 -5.20 18.23
CA ASP A 4 -16.47 -4.57 19.08
C ASP A 4 -15.55 -5.59 19.75
N GLU A 5 -16.01 -6.84 19.97
CA GLU A 5 -15.18 -7.92 20.52
C GLU A 5 -14.14 -8.37 19.51
N ASP A 6 -14.53 -8.57 18.26
CA ASP A 6 -13.59 -8.94 17.19
C ASP A 6 -12.50 -7.89 17.00
N PHE A 7 -12.86 -6.60 17.06
CA PHE A 7 -11.88 -5.51 16.90
C PHE A 7 -10.91 -5.45 18.08
N ALA A 8 -11.39 -5.64 19.32
CA ALA A 8 -10.54 -5.65 20.50
C ALA A 8 -9.56 -6.83 20.50
N GLU A 9 -9.96 -7.97 19.94
CA GLU A 9 -9.08 -9.12 19.73
C GLU A 9 -7.97 -8.79 18.74
N TYR A 10 -8.30 -8.19 17.59
CA TYR A 10 -7.30 -7.76 16.61
C TYR A 10 -6.35 -6.71 17.16
N GLN A 11 -6.82 -5.78 18.00
CA GLN A 11 -5.95 -4.82 18.68
C GLN A 11 -4.94 -5.56 19.59
N ARG A 12 -5.39 -6.55 20.35
CA ARG A 12 -4.49 -7.38 21.17
C ARG A 12 -3.47 -8.15 20.32
N CYS A 13 -3.91 -8.74 19.21
CA CYS A 13 -3.00 -9.41 18.25
C CYS A 13 -1.96 -8.46 17.68
N LEU A 14 -2.35 -7.22 17.33
CA LEU A 14 -1.44 -6.20 16.82
C LEU A 14 -0.38 -5.83 17.86
N ILE A 15 -0.79 -5.56 19.10
CA ILE A 15 0.13 -5.27 20.21
C ILE A 15 1.06 -6.47 20.45
N ALA A 16 0.52 -7.68 20.62
CA ALA A 16 1.31 -8.89 20.88
C ALA A 16 2.31 -9.23 19.76
N SER A 17 2.06 -8.74 18.55
CA SER A 17 2.92 -8.92 17.37
C SER A 17 3.82 -7.73 17.08
N SER A 18 3.84 -6.72 17.93
CA SER A 18 4.65 -5.52 17.84
C SER A 18 5.73 -5.48 18.92
N VAL A 19 6.64 -4.52 18.80
CA VAL A 19 7.62 -4.24 19.86
C VAL A 19 7.03 -3.25 20.88
N ALA A 20 6.13 -2.38 20.43
CA ALA A 20 5.45 -1.41 21.27
C ALA A 20 4.36 -2.06 22.15
N ASP A 21 4.16 -1.49 23.35
CA ASP A 21 3.24 -2.00 24.37
C ASP A 21 1.84 -1.37 24.28
N THR A 22 1.68 -0.28 23.52
CA THR A 22 0.40 0.41 23.34
C THR A 22 -0.12 0.27 21.91
N TYR A 23 -1.45 0.28 21.73
CA TYR A 23 -2.03 0.14 20.39
C TYR A 23 -1.63 1.28 19.44
N ASP A 24 -1.61 2.52 19.93
CA ASP A 24 -1.32 3.69 19.11
C ASP A 24 0.13 3.70 18.60
N GLU A 25 1.06 3.16 19.37
CA GLU A 25 2.45 2.98 18.95
C GLU A 25 2.60 1.72 18.09
N ALA A 26 2.02 0.60 18.55
CA ALA A 26 2.10 -0.67 17.84
C ALA A 26 1.60 -0.57 16.40
N ILE A 27 0.48 0.13 16.15
CA ILE A 27 -0.09 0.26 14.80
C ILE A 27 0.81 1.03 13.82
N GLN A 28 1.74 1.87 14.33
CA GLN A 28 2.71 2.58 13.50
C GLN A 28 3.84 1.67 12.99
N GLU A 29 4.04 0.52 13.64
CA GLU A 29 5.01 -0.47 13.18
C GLU A 29 4.53 -1.30 11.99
N TRP A 30 3.30 -1.11 11.52
CA TRP A 30 2.70 -1.92 10.46
C TRP A 30 2.63 -1.17 9.14
N GLU A 31 2.82 -1.91 8.04
CA GLU A 31 2.70 -1.44 6.67
C GLU A 31 1.80 -2.37 5.85
N VAL A 32 1.14 -1.83 4.82
CA VAL A 32 0.44 -2.65 3.83
C VAL A 32 1.47 -3.20 2.85
N ILE A 33 1.53 -4.52 2.71
CA ILE A 33 2.52 -5.17 1.82
C ILE A 33 1.90 -5.79 0.58
N ASP A 34 0.64 -6.18 0.63
CA ASP A 34 0.00 -6.87 -0.49
C ASP A 34 -1.49 -6.56 -0.62
N LEU A 35 -1.98 -6.79 -1.84
CA LEU A 35 -3.38 -6.69 -2.24
C LEU A 35 -3.73 -7.89 -3.09
N GLU A 36 -4.66 -8.73 -2.62
CA GLU A 36 -5.10 -9.91 -3.33
C GLU A 36 -6.61 -9.91 -3.57
N TYR A 37 -7.02 -10.60 -4.62
CA TYR A 37 -8.44 -10.82 -4.91
C TYR A 37 -8.93 -12.08 -4.19
N HIS A 38 -9.97 -11.92 -3.38
CA HIS A 38 -10.63 -12.98 -2.64
C HIS A 38 -12.04 -13.20 -3.20
N PRO A 39 -12.27 -14.26 -3.99
CA PRO A 39 -13.57 -14.50 -4.64
C PRO A 39 -14.69 -14.70 -3.63
N ASP A 40 -14.40 -15.32 -2.49
CA ASP A 40 -15.38 -15.68 -1.46
C ASP A 40 -15.66 -14.55 -0.47
N LYS A 41 -15.03 -13.38 -0.63
CA LYS A 41 -15.13 -12.22 0.29
C LYS A 41 -14.81 -12.53 1.74
N ASP A 42 -13.95 -13.51 1.97
CA ASP A 42 -13.44 -13.82 3.31
C ASP A 42 -12.41 -12.77 3.75
N LEU A 43 -12.93 -11.58 4.08
CA LEU A 43 -12.14 -10.41 4.42
C LEU A 43 -12.52 -9.89 5.80
N ILE A 44 -11.51 -9.59 6.60
CA ILE A 44 -11.67 -8.94 7.90
C ILE A 44 -12.16 -7.49 7.69
N SER A 45 -13.37 -7.18 8.09
CA SER A 45 -13.97 -5.87 7.82
C SER A 45 -14.40 -5.11 9.08
N PHE A 46 -14.57 -5.80 10.20
CA PHE A 46 -15.20 -5.26 11.42
C PHE A 46 -16.54 -4.57 11.12
N SER A 47 -17.22 -4.98 10.07
CA SER A 47 -18.52 -4.46 9.67
C SER A 47 -19.29 -5.49 8.83
N ASN A 48 -20.61 -5.42 8.85
CA ASN A 48 -21.49 -6.33 8.11
C ASN A 48 -21.46 -6.15 6.58
N ARG A 49 -20.69 -5.19 6.05
CA ARG A 49 -20.73 -4.83 4.63
C ARG A 49 -19.32 -4.87 4.02
N VAL A 50 -19.00 -6.00 3.43
CA VAL A 50 -17.81 -6.11 2.55
C VAL A 50 -18.23 -5.74 1.12
N ARG A 51 -17.73 -4.62 0.61
CA ARG A 51 -18.08 -4.08 -0.73
C ARG A 51 -17.09 -4.51 -1.82
N SER A 52 -15.93 -5.03 -1.45
CA SER A 52 -14.85 -5.37 -2.37
C SER A 52 -14.42 -6.80 -2.15
N HIS A 53 -13.93 -7.45 -3.21
CA HIS A 53 -13.24 -8.74 -3.12
C HIS A 53 -11.72 -8.59 -2.96
N THR A 54 -11.21 -7.36 -2.83
CA THR A 54 -9.78 -7.11 -2.68
C THR A 54 -9.45 -6.98 -1.21
N GLY A 55 -8.60 -7.86 -0.73
CA GLY A 55 -8.06 -7.90 0.62
C GLY A 55 -6.67 -7.32 0.70
N CYS A 56 -6.36 -6.65 1.81
CA CYS A 56 -5.07 -6.07 2.12
C CYS A 56 -4.38 -6.90 3.20
N THR A 57 -3.15 -7.29 2.96
CA THR A 57 -2.29 -7.89 3.99
C THR A 57 -1.37 -6.82 4.57
N ILE A 58 -1.33 -6.74 5.89
CA ILE A 58 -0.40 -5.87 6.63
C ILE A 58 0.72 -6.69 7.25
N ARG A 59 1.89 -6.07 7.44
CA ARG A 59 3.08 -6.68 8.02
C ARG A 59 3.71 -5.76 9.04
N ASN A 60 4.10 -6.31 10.17
CA ASN A 60 4.91 -5.58 11.15
C ASN A 60 6.35 -5.44 10.64
N LEU A 61 6.90 -4.23 10.74
CA LEU A 61 8.25 -3.88 10.25
C LEU A 61 9.36 -4.56 11.06
N ASN A 62 9.12 -4.78 12.35
CA ASN A 62 10.10 -5.32 13.30
C ASN A 62 10.03 -6.85 13.39
N THR A 63 8.83 -7.38 13.63
CA THR A 63 8.63 -8.82 13.88
C THR A 63 8.39 -9.65 12.61
N LYS A 64 8.11 -8.98 11.46
CA LYS A 64 7.78 -9.59 10.17
C LYS A 64 6.48 -10.39 10.15
N ILE A 65 5.71 -10.34 11.23
CA ILE A 65 4.41 -11.00 11.32
C ILE A 65 3.42 -10.34 10.38
N THR A 66 2.58 -11.15 9.73
CA THR A 66 1.52 -10.66 8.83
C THR A 66 0.14 -10.95 9.39
N LEU A 67 -0.77 -10.01 9.16
CA LEU A 67 -2.19 -10.11 9.47
C LEU A 67 -3.02 -9.72 8.24
N GLY A 68 -4.18 -10.31 8.12
CA GLY A 68 -5.11 -10.07 7.02
C GLY A 68 -5.71 -11.37 6.50
N PRO A 69 -6.45 -11.33 5.40
CA PRO A 69 -6.69 -10.15 4.54
C PRO A 69 -7.78 -9.21 5.09
N PHE A 70 -7.48 -7.93 5.12
CA PHE A 70 -8.43 -6.89 5.53
C PHE A 70 -9.16 -6.28 4.34
N SER A 71 -10.45 -6.05 4.48
CA SER A 71 -11.18 -5.16 3.56
C SER A 71 -10.72 -3.71 3.73
N GLN A 72 -11.05 -2.83 2.79
CA GLN A 72 -10.75 -1.40 2.93
C GLN A 72 -11.39 -0.77 4.18
N SER A 73 -12.59 -1.23 4.57
CA SER A 73 -13.25 -0.78 5.80
C SER A 73 -12.54 -1.28 7.06
N GLY A 74 -12.11 -2.55 7.06
CA GLY A 74 -11.31 -3.12 8.14
C GLY A 74 -9.99 -2.37 8.32
N LEU A 75 -9.27 -2.16 7.22
CA LEU A 75 -8.01 -1.43 7.22
C LEU A 75 -8.15 0.01 7.76
N LYS A 76 -9.25 0.70 7.39
CA LYS A 76 -9.56 2.05 7.91
C LYS A 76 -9.80 2.04 9.42
N LYS A 77 -10.46 1.01 9.95
CA LYS A 77 -10.79 0.90 11.38
C LYS A 77 -9.54 0.69 12.24
N LEU A 78 -8.46 0.12 11.67
CA LEU A 78 -7.18 0.00 12.37
C LEU A 78 -6.51 1.33 12.72
N GLY A 79 -6.94 2.45 12.12
CA GLY A 79 -6.55 3.81 12.55
C GLY A 79 -5.22 4.33 12.04
N ASN A 80 -4.39 3.53 11.38
CA ASN A 80 -3.18 4.04 10.73
C ASN A 80 -3.56 4.82 9.47
N LYS A 81 -3.20 6.12 9.44
CA LYS A 81 -3.56 7.05 8.36
C LYS A 81 -2.91 6.67 7.01
N ASP A 82 -1.75 6.05 7.06
CA ASP A 82 -0.97 5.72 5.87
C ASP A 82 -1.47 4.46 5.16
N PHE A 83 -2.17 3.56 5.84
CA PHE A 83 -2.66 2.32 5.26
C PHE A 83 -3.50 2.54 4.01
N LYS A 84 -4.39 3.54 4.02
CA LYS A 84 -5.22 3.87 2.86
C LYS A 84 -4.38 4.33 1.66
N GLN A 85 -3.36 5.15 1.92
CA GLN A 85 -2.48 5.67 0.87
C GLN A 85 -1.57 4.55 0.32
N GLN A 86 -1.03 3.70 1.19
CA GLN A 86 -0.23 2.55 0.82
C GLN A 86 -1.04 1.55 -0.03
N ALA A 87 -2.22 1.17 0.41
CA ALA A 87 -3.11 0.27 -0.32
C ALA A 87 -3.51 0.84 -1.69
N ALA A 88 -3.87 2.12 -1.74
CA ALA A 88 -4.22 2.81 -2.98
C ALA A 88 -3.02 2.89 -3.95
N LEU A 89 -1.81 3.14 -3.45
CA LEU A 89 -0.60 3.14 -4.27
C LEU A 89 -0.35 1.76 -4.85
N ILE A 90 -0.35 0.71 -4.03
CA ILE A 90 -0.13 -0.68 -4.49
C ILE A 90 -1.13 -1.04 -5.60
N ALA A 91 -2.42 -0.75 -5.41
CA ALA A 91 -3.45 -1.03 -6.42
C ALA A 91 -3.18 -0.32 -7.75
N ARG A 92 -2.78 0.96 -7.71
CA ARG A 92 -2.45 1.75 -8.91
C ARG A 92 -1.21 1.22 -9.62
N LEU A 93 -0.17 0.84 -8.87
CA LEU A 93 1.04 0.29 -9.45
C LEU A 93 0.83 -1.08 -10.09
N PHE A 94 -0.07 -1.91 -9.55
CA PHE A 94 -0.49 -3.15 -10.22
C PHE A 94 -1.22 -2.87 -11.53
N ASN A 95 -2.15 -1.91 -11.55
CA ASN A 95 -2.83 -1.49 -12.77
C ASN A 95 -1.85 -0.93 -13.81
N PHE A 96 -0.96 -0.03 -13.38
CA PHE A 96 0.11 0.49 -14.23
C PHE A 96 0.92 -0.64 -14.88
N LYS A 97 1.44 -1.57 -14.06
CA LYS A 97 2.25 -2.69 -14.54
C LYS A 97 1.47 -3.58 -15.52
N ARG A 98 0.20 -3.88 -15.21
CA ARG A 98 -0.67 -4.69 -16.09
C ARG A 98 -0.84 -4.04 -17.45
N ASP A 99 -1.18 -2.75 -17.47
CA ASP A 99 -1.52 -2.04 -18.69
C ASP A 99 -0.26 -1.72 -19.51
N PHE A 100 0.84 -1.39 -18.85
CA PHE A 100 2.16 -1.25 -19.50
C PHE A 100 2.60 -2.57 -20.18
N ASN A 101 2.46 -3.71 -19.50
CA ASN A 101 2.80 -5.01 -20.07
C ASN A 101 1.90 -5.42 -21.25
N ARG A 102 0.71 -4.85 -21.36
CA ARG A 102 -0.22 -5.02 -22.48
C ARG A 102 0.05 -4.05 -23.64
N GLY A 103 1.09 -3.23 -23.53
CA GLY A 103 1.41 -2.21 -24.53
C GLY A 103 0.44 -1.02 -24.53
N GLN A 104 -0.35 -0.84 -23.49
CA GLN A 104 -1.24 0.31 -23.36
C GLN A 104 -0.42 1.55 -22.97
N ARG A 105 -0.90 2.71 -23.43
CA ARG A 105 -0.29 3.99 -23.05
C ARG A 105 -0.60 4.27 -21.57
N VAL A 106 0.43 4.30 -20.76
CA VAL A 106 0.36 4.67 -19.35
C VAL A 106 0.89 6.09 -19.14
N ALA A 107 0.40 6.78 -18.15
CA ALA A 107 0.80 8.16 -17.86
C ALA A 107 0.95 8.37 -16.35
N LEU A 108 1.71 9.41 -15.98
CA LEU A 108 1.82 9.89 -14.61
C LEU A 108 0.56 10.69 -14.26
N ASN A 109 -0.52 9.99 -13.93
CA ASN A 109 -1.83 10.56 -13.62
C ASN A 109 -2.48 9.84 -12.43
N ARG A 110 -3.66 10.32 -12.02
CA ARG A 110 -4.40 9.80 -10.85
C ARG A 110 -4.90 8.36 -11.02
N GLU A 111 -4.95 7.84 -12.23
CA GLU A 111 -5.35 6.45 -12.50
C GLU A 111 -4.25 5.48 -12.08
N TYR A 112 -3.00 5.79 -12.39
CA TYR A 112 -1.86 4.89 -12.23
C TYR A 112 -0.92 5.28 -11.10
N PHE A 113 -1.04 6.52 -10.57
CA PHE A 113 -0.10 7.02 -9.56
C PHE A 113 -0.81 7.86 -8.50
N SER A 114 -0.06 8.38 -7.52
CA SER A 114 -0.56 9.28 -6.49
C SER A 114 0.54 10.26 -6.06
N LEU A 115 0.16 11.39 -5.47
CA LEU A 115 1.13 12.31 -4.86
C LEU A 115 1.95 11.60 -3.78
N TYR A 116 1.33 10.78 -2.95
CA TYR A 116 2.04 9.91 -1.98
C TYR A 116 3.10 9.03 -2.67
N GLY A 117 2.82 8.50 -3.86
CA GLY A 117 3.79 7.73 -4.64
C GLY A 117 4.96 8.57 -5.14
N LEU A 118 4.73 9.83 -5.54
CA LEU A 118 5.78 10.77 -5.93
C LEU A 118 6.66 11.16 -4.73
N GLU A 119 6.05 11.49 -3.59
CA GLU A 119 6.76 11.76 -2.34
C GLU A 119 7.64 10.57 -1.91
N LEU A 120 7.12 9.35 -2.06
CA LEU A 120 7.88 8.15 -1.75
C LEU A 120 9.04 7.93 -2.72
N ALA A 121 8.86 8.21 -4.02
CA ALA A 121 9.91 8.15 -5.02
C ALA A 121 11.03 9.17 -4.74
N LEU A 122 10.67 10.39 -4.32
CA LEU A 122 11.63 11.40 -3.85
C LEU A 122 12.37 10.91 -2.60
N LYS A 123 11.65 10.45 -1.58
CA LYS A 123 12.24 9.94 -0.33
C LYS A 123 13.21 8.77 -0.57
N GLN A 124 12.91 7.93 -1.55
CA GLN A 124 13.76 6.80 -1.94
C GLN A 124 14.83 7.18 -2.97
N LYS A 125 14.99 8.47 -3.29
CA LYS A 125 16.01 9.01 -4.21
C LYS A 125 15.89 8.50 -5.66
N PHE A 126 14.69 8.13 -6.09
CA PHE A 126 14.38 7.90 -7.50
C PHE A 126 14.10 9.21 -8.25
N LEU A 127 13.70 10.25 -7.52
CA LEU A 127 13.55 11.61 -8.01
C LEU A 127 14.46 12.55 -7.21
N THR A 128 15.01 13.56 -7.86
CA THR A 128 15.54 14.75 -7.21
C THR A 128 14.42 15.72 -6.86
N GLU A 129 14.69 16.75 -6.08
CA GLU A 129 13.73 17.81 -5.73
C GLU A 129 13.15 18.48 -6.99
N ASP A 130 14.03 18.85 -7.93
CA ASP A 130 13.62 19.50 -9.19
C ASP A 130 12.73 18.59 -10.06
N GLU A 131 13.08 17.32 -10.14
CA GLU A 131 12.30 16.31 -10.87
C GLU A 131 10.95 16.03 -10.20
N TYR A 132 10.90 16.05 -8.86
CA TYR A 132 9.66 15.94 -8.12
C TYR A 132 8.72 17.12 -8.41
N GLU A 133 9.20 18.36 -8.39
CA GLU A 133 8.40 19.54 -8.72
C GLU A 133 7.83 19.48 -10.14
N ILE A 134 8.63 19.01 -11.10
CA ILE A 134 8.17 18.82 -12.48
C ILE A 134 7.11 17.70 -12.53
N ALA A 135 7.35 16.57 -11.86
CA ALA A 135 6.45 15.43 -11.83
C ALA A 135 5.11 15.78 -11.18
N GLU A 136 5.12 16.50 -10.05
CA GLU A 136 3.92 16.99 -9.36
C GLU A 136 3.10 17.93 -10.23
N ARG A 137 3.75 18.89 -10.89
CA ARG A 137 3.09 19.81 -11.81
C ARG A 137 2.41 19.08 -12.96
N LEU A 138 3.10 18.12 -13.60
CA LEU A 138 2.55 17.32 -14.69
C LEU A 138 1.40 16.41 -14.19
N PHE A 139 1.54 15.83 -13.00
CA PHE A 139 0.52 15.01 -12.38
C PHE A 139 -0.78 15.78 -12.09
N CYS A 140 -0.67 17.05 -11.71
CA CYS A 140 -1.81 17.91 -11.41
C CYS A 140 -2.45 18.53 -12.68
N LYS A 141 -1.74 18.54 -13.82
CA LYS A 141 -2.20 19.11 -15.07
C LYS A 141 -2.84 18.04 -15.97
N ASN A 142 -3.98 18.36 -16.59
CA ASN A 142 -4.56 17.44 -17.58
C ASN A 142 -3.62 17.27 -18.77
N ALA A 143 -3.35 16.03 -19.16
CA ALA A 143 -2.45 15.70 -20.27
C ALA A 143 -2.87 16.32 -21.63
N ASP A 144 -4.17 16.56 -21.84
CA ASP A 144 -4.69 17.22 -23.03
C ASP A 144 -4.22 18.70 -23.18
N HIS A 145 -3.74 19.26 -22.08
CA HIS A 145 -3.22 20.64 -22.03
C HIS A 145 -1.69 20.71 -21.92
N TRP A 146 -0.99 19.58 -22.09
CA TRP A 146 0.46 19.58 -22.11
C TRP A 146 1.01 20.13 -23.42
N THR A 147 2.08 20.89 -23.30
CA THR A 147 2.90 21.30 -24.45
C THR A 147 3.77 20.13 -24.93
N ASP A 148 4.33 20.22 -26.13
CA ASP A 148 5.27 19.22 -26.66
C ASP A 148 6.47 19.01 -25.71
N VAL A 149 6.95 20.09 -25.09
CA VAL A 149 8.04 20.03 -24.10
C VAL A 149 7.60 19.25 -22.86
N GLU A 150 6.39 19.48 -22.36
CA GLU A 150 5.85 18.74 -21.21
C GLU A 150 5.61 17.27 -21.52
N HIS A 151 5.16 16.93 -22.73
CA HIS A 151 5.06 15.53 -23.16
C HIS A 151 6.43 14.84 -23.17
N LYS A 152 7.47 15.54 -23.64
CA LYS A 152 8.85 15.00 -23.64
C LYS A 152 9.38 14.81 -22.22
N LEU A 153 9.23 15.81 -21.35
CA LEU A 153 9.63 15.73 -19.95
C LEU A 153 8.89 14.61 -19.21
N HIS A 154 7.59 14.46 -19.45
CA HIS A 154 6.80 13.36 -18.86
C HIS A 154 7.36 11.99 -19.27
N PHE A 155 7.69 11.82 -20.55
CA PHE A 155 8.24 10.56 -21.06
C PHE A 155 9.60 10.26 -20.43
N GLU A 156 10.48 11.25 -20.35
CA GLU A 156 11.80 11.12 -19.69
C GLU A 156 11.66 10.76 -18.20
N LEU A 157 10.80 11.47 -17.45
CA LEU A 157 10.52 11.17 -16.04
C LEU A 157 9.97 9.76 -15.88
N LEU A 158 9.04 9.35 -16.75
CA LEU A 158 8.42 8.04 -16.67
C LEU A 158 9.45 6.93 -16.86
N GLU A 159 10.29 7.02 -17.90
CA GLU A 159 11.25 5.96 -18.22
C GLU A 159 12.44 5.92 -17.27
N MET A 160 13.00 7.08 -16.94
CA MET A 160 14.26 7.16 -16.22
C MET A 160 14.09 7.03 -14.70
N HIS A 161 12.94 7.41 -14.16
CA HIS A 161 12.74 7.54 -12.71
C HIS A 161 11.55 6.72 -12.19
N ILE A 162 10.37 6.90 -12.80
CA ILE A 162 9.13 6.31 -12.29
C ILE A 162 9.07 4.79 -12.53
N LEU A 163 9.42 4.33 -13.72
CA LEU A 163 9.47 2.88 -14.01
C LEU A 163 10.50 2.12 -13.14
N PRO A 164 11.73 2.62 -12.94
CA PRO A 164 12.67 2.03 -11.97
C PRO A 164 12.11 2.01 -10.55
N PHE A 165 11.48 3.11 -10.08
CA PHE A 165 10.82 3.15 -8.78
C PHE A 165 9.75 2.06 -8.65
N ILE A 166 8.82 1.97 -9.61
CA ILE A 166 7.74 0.97 -9.61
C ILE A 166 8.30 -0.45 -9.53
N LYS A 167 9.33 -0.74 -10.34
CA LYS A 167 9.98 -2.06 -10.35
C LYS A 167 10.61 -2.39 -8.99
N ALA A 168 11.34 -1.44 -8.41
CA ALA A 168 11.99 -1.58 -7.11
C ALA A 168 10.95 -1.76 -5.99
N PHE A 169 9.94 -0.92 -5.95
CA PHE A 169 8.86 -0.96 -4.97
C PHE A 169 8.10 -2.29 -4.97
N LEU A 170 7.66 -2.75 -6.14
CA LEU A 170 6.94 -4.02 -6.26
C LEU A 170 7.84 -5.23 -5.95
N LYS A 171 9.14 -5.17 -6.30
CA LYS A 171 10.12 -6.21 -5.94
C LYS A 171 10.33 -6.29 -4.44
N GLU A 172 10.45 -5.13 -3.77
CA GLU A 172 10.59 -5.05 -2.31
C GLU A 172 9.36 -5.65 -1.61
N ARG A 173 8.15 -5.27 -2.03
CA ARG A 173 6.90 -5.82 -1.45
C ARG A 173 6.81 -7.34 -1.60
N LYS A 174 7.16 -7.86 -2.76
CA LYS A 174 7.22 -9.31 -3.01
C LYS A 174 8.27 -10.01 -2.14
N ALA A 175 9.41 -9.39 -1.93
CA ALA A 175 10.45 -9.92 -1.03
C ALA A 175 9.97 -9.93 0.43
N LYS A 176 9.35 -8.84 0.90
CA LYS A 176 8.76 -8.74 2.23
C LYS A 176 7.69 -9.80 2.46
N LEU A 177 6.82 -10.06 1.47
CA LEU A 177 5.79 -11.10 1.58
C LEU A 177 6.40 -12.49 1.72
N LYS A 178 7.47 -12.80 0.98
CA LYS A 178 8.18 -14.08 1.09
C LYS A 178 8.90 -14.29 2.42
N ASP A 179 9.38 -13.21 3.04
CA ASP A 179 10.09 -13.20 4.33
C ASP A 179 9.13 -12.97 5.51
N SER A 180 7.83 -13.03 5.26
CA SER A 180 6.81 -12.80 6.27
C SER A 180 6.45 -14.08 7.02
N ILE A 181 6.05 -13.90 8.28
CA ILE A 181 5.59 -14.97 9.18
C ILE A 181 4.08 -14.80 9.35
N PRO A 182 3.25 -15.74 8.90
CA PRO A 182 1.82 -15.68 9.17
C PRO A 182 1.55 -15.68 10.68
N PHE A 183 0.62 -14.85 11.10
CA PHE A 183 0.16 -14.87 12.49
C PHE A 183 -0.48 -16.24 12.81
N SER A 184 -0.01 -16.90 13.85
CA SER A 184 -0.63 -18.12 14.38
C SER A 184 -1.11 -17.86 15.81
N GLU A 185 -2.37 -18.12 16.08
CA GLU A 185 -3.02 -17.92 17.39
C GLU A 185 -2.31 -18.66 18.56
N THR A 186 -1.51 -19.66 18.25
CA THR A 186 -0.77 -20.49 19.23
C THR A 186 0.26 -19.71 20.05
N LYS A 187 0.57 -18.44 19.70
CA LYS A 187 1.54 -17.61 20.46
C LYS A 187 0.92 -16.77 21.57
N ILE A 188 -0.40 -16.69 21.68
CA ILE A 188 -1.07 -15.84 22.69
C ILE A 188 -1.15 -16.51 24.07
N GLU A 189 -1.08 -17.85 24.13
CA GLU A 189 -1.27 -18.60 25.37
C GLU A 189 -0.05 -18.67 26.31
N THR A 190 1.11 -18.12 25.92
CA THR A 190 2.37 -18.28 26.69
C THR A 190 2.83 -17.04 27.46
N SER A 191 1.97 -16.04 27.63
CA SER A 191 2.29 -14.80 28.37
C SER A 191 1.22 -14.47 29.42
N THR A 192 0.91 -15.45 30.28
CA THR A 192 0.17 -15.24 31.53
C THR A 192 1.05 -15.54 32.71
#